data_e3d63071ee7e69a5c940bed40faa5b61
#
_entry.id   e3d63071ee7e69a5c940bed40faa5b61
#
_cell.length_a   1.000
_cell.length_b   1.000
_cell.length_c   1.000
_cell.angle_alpha   90.00
_cell.angle_beta   90.00
_cell.angle_gamma   90.00
#
_symmetry.space_group_name_H-M   'P 1'
#
loop_
_entity.id
_entity.type
_entity.pdbx_description
1 polymer ?
#
loop_
_entity_poly.entity_id
_entity_poly.type
_entity_poly.pdbx_seq_one_letter_code
_entity_poly.pdbx_strand_id
1 'polypeptide(L)'
;ISMLDGGKNDEKIIAIPFSDPGYNSYKELTDLPAHVFDEMGHFFSVYKALEGKETVAGDVNDRKSAVEVIEKAMEHYIDCYCK
;
A
#
# COMPACT_ATOMS: atom_id res chain seq x y z
N ILE A 1 -2.42 -1.58 -0.90
CA ILE A 1 -2.65 -1.53 -2.36
C ILE A 1 -1.63 -2.39 -3.05
N SER A 2 -2.09 -3.36 -3.82
CA SER A 2 -1.22 -4.18 -4.66
C SER A 2 -0.81 -3.39 -5.89
N MET A 3 0.47 -3.40 -6.22
CA MET A 3 0.99 -2.70 -7.39
C MET A 3 2.03 -3.54 -8.11
N LEU A 4 2.16 -3.30 -9.41
CA LEU A 4 3.25 -3.83 -10.22
C LEU A 4 4.09 -2.66 -10.72
N ASP A 5 5.37 -2.69 -10.39
CA ASP A 5 6.34 -1.66 -10.80
C ASP A 5 7.44 -2.31 -11.62
N GLY A 6 7.41 -2.08 -12.93
CA GLY A 6 8.33 -2.72 -13.85
C GLY A 6 8.23 -4.24 -13.86
N GLY A 7 7.02 -4.78 -13.66
CA GLY A 7 6.76 -6.21 -13.60
C GLY A 7 7.03 -6.87 -12.25
N LYS A 8 7.44 -6.08 -11.25
CA LYS A 8 7.68 -6.56 -9.88
C LYS A 8 6.57 -6.15 -8.95
N ASN A 9 6.25 -7.01 -8.00
CA ASN A 9 5.28 -6.67 -6.96
C ASN A 9 5.84 -5.55 -6.08
N ASP A 10 5.05 -4.49 -5.93
CA ASP A 10 5.39 -3.34 -5.09
C ASP A 10 4.13 -2.97 -4.31
N GLU A 11 3.94 -3.60 -3.17
CA GLU A 11 2.76 -3.39 -2.35
C GLU A 11 2.92 -2.14 -1.51
N LYS A 12 1.87 -1.32 -1.49
CA LYS A 12 1.84 -0.09 -0.69
C LYS A 12 0.94 -0.28 0.52
N ILE A 13 1.43 0.12 1.68
CA ILE A 13 0.67 0.04 2.92
C ILE A 13 0.12 1.42 3.26
N ILE A 14 -1.18 1.47 3.53
CA ILE A 14 -1.84 2.69 4.00
C ILE A 14 -1.89 2.61 5.52
N ALA A 15 -1.24 3.58 6.17
CA ALA A 15 -1.19 3.65 7.62
C ALA A 15 -1.80 4.95 8.11
N ILE A 16 -2.47 4.87 9.24
CA ILE A 16 -3.07 6.05 9.89
C ILE A 16 -2.37 6.28 11.21
N PRO A 17 -1.79 7.48 11.44
CA PRO A 17 -1.16 7.80 12.72
C PRO A 17 -2.17 7.68 13.86
N PHE A 18 -1.79 6.96 14.92
CA PHE A 18 -2.66 6.74 16.06
C PHE A 18 -3.13 8.05 16.70
N SER A 19 -2.28 9.06 16.68
CA SER A 19 -2.56 10.37 17.28
C SER A 19 -3.31 11.33 16.37
N ASP A 20 -3.63 10.94 15.12
CA ASP A 20 -4.34 11.83 14.20
C ASP A 20 -5.82 11.91 14.57
N PRO A 21 -6.32 13.08 15.01
CA PRO A 21 -7.70 13.21 15.46
C PRO A 21 -8.73 13.05 14.35
N GLY A 22 -8.33 13.24 13.07
CA GLY A 22 -9.22 13.11 11.94
C GLY A 22 -9.45 11.68 11.50
N TYR A 23 -8.48 10.80 11.69
CA TYR A 23 -8.50 9.45 11.13
C TYR A 23 -8.25 8.34 12.16
N ASN A 24 -7.95 8.65 13.40
CA ASN A 24 -7.59 7.64 14.39
C ASN A 24 -8.72 6.67 14.75
N SER A 25 -9.96 6.99 14.39
CA SER A 25 -11.10 6.11 14.57
C SER A 25 -11.29 5.12 13.40
N TYR A 26 -10.55 5.32 12.30
CA TYR A 26 -10.66 4.48 11.12
C TYR A 26 -9.83 3.20 11.33
N LYS A 27 -10.48 2.06 11.32
CA LYS A 27 -9.84 0.76 11.59
C LYS A 27 -9.88 -0.18 10.40
N GLU A 28 -10.85 0.01 9.52
CA GLU A 28 -11.08 -0.85 8.38
C GLU A 28 -11.07 -0.05 7.08
N LEU A 29 -10.83 -0.76 5.99
CA LEU A 29 -10.82 -0.18 4.65
C LEU A 29 -12.09 0.62 4.35
N THR A 30 -13.24 0.08 4.76
CA THR A 30 -14.55 0.69 4.50
C THR A 30 -14.80 1.98 5.27
N ASP A 31 -13.98 2.29 6.27
CA ASP A 31 -14.08 3.55 7.01
C ASP A 31 -13.58 4.74 6.20
N LEU A 32 -12.77 4.48 5.18
CA LEU A 32 -12.25 5.52 4.29
C LEU A 32 -13.19 5.74 3.10
N PRO A 33 -13.37 6.99 2.65
CA PRO A 33 -14.15 7.25 1.43
C PRO A 33 -13.55 6.55 0.21
N ALA A 34 -14.40 5.98 -0.64
CA ALA A 34 -13.95 5.21 -1.80
C ALA A 34 -13.09 6.03 -2.77
N HIS A 35 -13.39 7.33 -2.94
CA HIS A 35 -12.65 8.19 -3.85
C HIS A 35 -11.18 8.38 -3.46
N VAL A 36 -10.84 8.19 -2.20
CA VAL A 36 -9.45 8.29 -1.72
C VAL A 36 -8.59 7.22 -2.40
N PHE A 37 -9.12 6.02 -2.55
CA PHE A 37 -8.39 4.92 -3.18
C PHE A 37 -8.22 5.15 -4.69
N ASP A 38 -9.22 5.74 -5.34
CA ASP A 38 -9.14 6.10 -6.74
C ASP A 38 -8.07 7.17 -6.97
N GLU A 39 -8.00 8.16 -6.10
CA GLU A 39 -6.99 9.20 -6.15
C GLU A 39 -5.58 8.65 -5.94
N MET A 40 -5.42 7.72 -5.00
CA MET A 40 -4.14 7.06 -4.74
C MET A 40 -3.67 6.27 -5.96
N GLY A 41 -4.56 5.49 -6.56
CA GLY A 41 -4.25 4.71 -7.75
C GLY A 41 -3.81 5.58 -8.92
N HIS A 42 -4.53 6.66 -9.14
CA HIS A 42 -4.19 7.63 -10.17
C HIS A 42 -2.82 8.28 -9.90
N PHE A 43 -2.58 8.70 -8.68
CA PHE A 43 -1.31 9.30 -8.28
C PHE A 43 -0.13 8.37 -8.58
N PHE A 44 -0.21 7.12 -8.17
CA PHE A 44 0.89 6.18 -8.39
C PHE A 44 1.12 5.91 -9.87
N SER A 45 0.07 5.85 -10.67
CA SER A 45 0.19 5.66 -12.12
C SER A 45 0.90 6.82 -12.79
N VAL A 46 0.54 8.06 -12.44
CA VAL A 46 1.15 9.26 -13.00
C VAL A 46 2.58 9.45 -12.51
N TYR A 47 2.81 9.24 -11.23
CA TYR A 47 4.14 9.42 -10.61
C TYR A 47 5.20 8.56 -11.29
N LYS A 48 4.91 7.30 -11.52
CA LYS A 48 5.85 6.38 -12.14
C LYS A 48 6.01 6.63 -13.65
N ALA A 49 4.96 7.09 -14.30
CA ALA A 49 5.02 7.45 -15.72
C ALA A 49 6.04 8.58 -15.97
N LEU A 50 6.13 9.54 -15.05
CA LEU A 50 7.11 10.63 -15.13
C LEU A 50 8.56 10.12 -15.02
N GLU A 51 8.75 8.97 -14.39
CA GLU A 51 10.06 8.32 -14.29
C GLU A 51 10.34 7.36 -15.45
N GLY A 52 9.44 7.25 -16.41
CA GLY A 52 9.56 6.35 -17.54
C GLY A 52 9.32 4.88 -17.20
N LYS A 53 8.67 4.60 -16.09
CA LYS A 53 8.36 3.24 -15.64
C LYS A 53 6.89 2.93 -15.80
N GLU A 54 6.57 1.70 -16.16
CA GLU A 54 5.20 1.23 -16.17
C GLU A 54 4.81 0.77 -14.77
N THR A 55 3.70 1.28 -14.28
CA THR A 55 3.14 0.91 -12.99
C THR A 55 1.66 0.61 -13.15
N VAL A 56 1.24 -0.52 -12.62
CA VAL A 56 -0.17 -0.90 -12.62
C VAL A 56 -0.64 -0.93 -11.17
N ALA A 57 -1.63 -0.10 -10.86
CA ALA A 57 -2.29 -0.13 -9.57
C ALA A 57 -3.32 -1.26 -9.58
N GLY A 58 -3.21 -2.15 -8.61
CA GLY A 58 -4.12 -3.26 -8.45
C GLY A 58 -5.18 -3.01 -7.38
N ASP A 59 -5.67 -4.08 -6.79
CA ASP A 59 -6.72 -4.01 -5.80
C ASP A 59 -6.26 -3.41 -4.48
N VAL A 60 -7.20 -2.75 -3.80
CA VAL A 60 -7.02 -2.29 -2.43
C VAL A 60 -7.59 -3.36 -1.51
N ASN A 61 -6.76 -3.92 -0.66
CA ASN A 61 -7.13 -5.00 0.24
C ASN A 61 -7.34 -4.49 1.67
N ASP A 62 -7.90 -5.34 2.52
CA ASP A 62 -8.31 -4.97 3.87
C ASP A 62 -7.14 -4.93 4.87
N ARG A 63 -7.49 -4.60 6.12
CA ARG A 63 -6.52 -4.52 7.22
C ARG A 63 -5.79 -5.83 7.46
N LYS A 64 -6.49 -6.95 7.40
CA LYS A 64 -5.90 -8.27 7.62
C LYS A 64 -4.82 -8.57 6.57
N SER A 65 -5.11 -8.25 5.32
CA SER A 65 -4.13 -8.41 4.23
C SER A 65 -2.91 -7.51 4.44
N ALA A 66 -3.11 -6.28 4.92
CA ALA A 66 -2.02 -5.36 5.21
C ALA A 66 -1.10 -5.93 6.30
N VAL A 67 -1.66 -6.48 7.36
CA VAL A 67 -0.87 -7.10 8.44
C VAL A 67 -0.07 -8.29 7.91
N GLU A 68 -0.67 -9.12 7.07
CA GLU A 68 0.02 -10.26 6.47
C GLU A 68 1.20 -9.82 5.59
N VAL A 69 1.02 -8.76 4.81
CA VAL A 69 2.10 -8.19 3.97
C VAL A 69 3.24 -7.68 4.84
N ILE A 70 2.93 -6.98 5.92
CA ILE A 70 3.95 -6.47 6.85
C ILE A 70 4.73 -7.61 7.46
N GLU A 71 4.06 -8.65 7.94
CA GLU A 71 4.70 -9.81 8.55
C GLU A 71 5.62 -10.53 7.55
N LYS A 72 5.18 -10.72 6.32
CA LYS A 72 5.99 -11.32 5.26
C LYS A 72 7.21 -10.48 4.93
N ALA A 73 7.05 -9.16 4.89
CA ALA A 73 8.16 -8.26 4.63
C ALA A 73 9.21 -8.33 5.74
N MET A 74 8.79 -8.44 7.00
CA MET A 74 9.69 -8.59 8.13
C MET A 74 10.44 -9.91 8.07
N GLU A 75 9.77 -11.01 7.76
CA GLU A 75 10.40 -12.32 7.58
C GLU A 75 11.40 -12.30 6.43
N HIS A 76 11.04 -11.68 5.32
CA HIS A 76 11.92 -11.56 4.16
C HIS A 76 13.20 -10.79 4.52
N TYR A 77 13.07 -9.72 5.29
CA TYR A 77 14.21 -8.95 5.75
C TYR A 77 15.16 -9.81 6.60
N ILE A 78 14.61 -10.57 7.54
CA ILE A 78 15.38 -11.46 8.40
C ILE A 78 16.13 -12.50 7.56
N ASP A 79 15.44 -13.12 6.61
CA ASP A 79 16.04 -14.14 5.74
C ASP A 79 17.16 -13.59 4.86
N CYS A 80 17.03 -12.34 4.39
CA CYS A 80 17.99 -11.75 3.47
C CYS A 80 19.16 -11.04 4.15
N TYR A 81 18.94 -10.46 5.34
CA TYR A 81 19.90 -9.55 5.96
C TYR A 81 20.34 -9.91 7.35
N CYS A 82 19.65 -10.82 8.01
CA CYS A 82 19.95 -11.20 9.42
C CYS A 82 20.45 -12.64 9.56
N LYS A 83 20.96 -13.21 8.50
CA LYS A 83 21.53 -14.57 8.53
C LYS A 83 22.89 -14.61 9.19
#